data_9dd0884135401c0a960e17407c768358
#
_entry.id   9dd0884135401c0a960e17407c768358
#
_cell.length_a   1.000
_cell.length_b   1.000
_cell.length_c   1.000
_cell.angle_alpha   90.00
_cell.angle_beta   90.00
_cell.angle_gamma   90.00
#
_symmetry.space_group_name_H-M   'P 1'
#
loop_
_entity.id
_entity.type
_entity.pdbx_description
1 polymer ?
#
loop_
_entity_poly.entity_id
_entity_poly.type
_entity_poly.pdbx_seq_one_letter_code
_entity_poly.pdbx_strand_id
1 'polypeptide(L)'
;VLVDGMSALSSGNGVINWNIVPLENIEQVEVMKGASSVLYGSSALNGVINIRTKRPGLTPTTSARAYVGVYDHPAHDEYEGVDLSHARRIGNFDVSGGLNLFSDDGYREQGYNRRLRLGGNITYHHPMKEGKLLNYGFNFNYLADKYADFFIWRSPVEIYQPSSIANMGRKGN
;
A
#
# COMPACT_ATOMS: atom_id res chain seq x y z
N VAL A 1 8.73 -8.40 -1.12
CA VAL A 1 8.22 -7.18 -1.77
C VAL A 1 8.83 -5.98 -1.07
N LEU A 2 9.28 -5.03 -1.86
CA LEU A 2 9.85 -3.76 -1.39
C LEU A 2 9.05 -2.59 -1.98
N VAL A 3 8.95 -1.50 -1.22
CA VAL A 3 8.45 -0.21 -1.69
C VAL A 3 9.55 0.81 -1.44
N ASP A 4 10.12 1.38 -2.49
CA ASP A 4 11.30 2.26 -2.46
C ASP A 4 12.46 1.72 -1.62
N GLY A 5 12.70 0.41 -1.71
CA GLY A 5 13.73 -0.30 -0.94
C GLY A 5 13.34 -0.70 0.48
N MET A 6 12.18 -0.26 0.99
CA MET A 6 11.67 -0.66 2.30
C MET A 6 10.83 -1.94 2.20
N SER A 7 11.01 -2.87 3.15
CA SER A 7 10.26 -4.13 3.17
C SER A 7 8.77 -3.89 3.45
N ALA A 8 7.91 -4.47 2.60
CA ALA A 8 6.47 -4.51 2.79
C ALA A 8 5.99 -5.74 3.59
N LEU A 9 6.90 -6.42 4.29
CA LEU A 9 6.57 -7.57 5.14
C LEU A 9 6.05 -7.09 6.49
N SER A 10 5.00 -7.75 6.97
CA SER A 10 4.54 -7.59 8.35
C SER A 10 5.59 -8.11 9.32
N SER A 11 5.93 -7.32 10.33
CA SER A 11 6.93 -7.67 11.36
C SER A 11 6.52 -8.86 12.23
N GLY A 12 5.22 -9.15 12.33
CA GLY A 12 4.73 -10.22 13.22
C GLY A 12 4.75 -11.61 12.59
N ASN A 13 4.40 -11.73 11.33
CA ASN A 13 4.21 -13.03 10.67
C ASN A 13 4.95 -13.17 9.32
N GLY A 14 5.69 -12.15 8.89
CA GLY A 14 6.42 -12.17 7.62
C GLY A 14 5.55 -12.19 6.35
N VAL A 15 4.24 -12.01 6.48
CA VAL A 15 3.31 -11.94 5.35
C VAL A 15 3.40 -10.57 4.69
N ILE A 16 3.26 -10.55 3.37
CA ILE A 16 3.25 -9.28 2.61
C ILE A 16 1.98 -8.51 2.96
N ASN A 17 2.15 -7.28 3.44
CA ASN A 17 1.05 -6.35 3.61
C ASN A 17 0.84 -5.54 2.33
N TRP A 18 -0.03 -6.01 1.45
CA TRP A 18 -0.33 -5.35 0.18
C TRP A 18 -0.99 -3.98 0.34
N ASN A 19 -1.61 -3.70 1.49
CA ASN A 19 -2.27 -2.42 1.76
C ASN A 19 -1.27 -1.26 1.93
N ILE A 20 0.03 -1.56 2.17
CA ILE A 20 1.07 -0.53 2.25
C ILE A 20 1.54 -0.05 0.86
N VAL A 21 1.20 -0.79 -0.21
CA VAL A 21 1.63 -0.46 -1.58
C VAL A 21 0.87 0.77 -2.08
N PRO A 22 1.57 1.87 -2.44
CA PRO A 22 0.95 3.14 -2.82
C PRO A 22 0.53 3.15 -4.29
N LEU A 23 -0.58 2.47 -4.62
CA LEU A 23 -1.08 2.31 -6.00
C LEU A 23 -1.25 3.66 -6.73
N GLU A 24 -1.60 4.71 -6.00
CA GLU A 24 -1.76 6.09 -6.53
C GLU A 24 -0.45 6.74 -6.95
N ASN A 25 0.67 6.22 -6.47
CA ASN A 25 1.98 6.83 -6.64
C ASN A 25 3.02 5.89 -7.26
N ILE A 26 2.62 4.78 -7.84
CA ILE A 26 3.56 3.85 -8.52
C ILE A 26 4.07 4.48 -9.81
N GLU A 27 5.38 4.45 -10.00
CA GLU A 27 6.06 4.74 -11.26
C GLU A 27 6.45 3.47 -11.99
N GLN A 28 7.04 2.50 -11.27
CA GLN A 28 7.60 1.30 -11.86
C GLN A 28 7.50 0.11 -10.90
N VAL A 29 7.29 -1.07 -11.45
CA VAL A 29 7.39 -2.34 -10.73
C VAL A 29 8.48 -3.18 -11.39
N GLU A 30 9.50 -3.51 -10.63
CA GLU A 30 10.64 -4.35 -11.05
C GLU A 30 10.47 -5.74 -10.44
N VAL A 31 10.50 -6.78 -11.27
CA VAL A 31 10.43 -8.17 -10.82
C VAL A 31 11.75 -8.85 -11.11
N MET A 32 12.50 -9.15 -10.07
CA MET A 32 13.76 -9.88 -10.14
C MET A 32 13.49 -11.33 -9.73
N LYS A 33 13.69 -12.26 -10.66
CA LYS A 33 13.51 -13.70 -10.45
C LYS A 33 14.83 -14.34 -10.01
N GLY A 34 14.74 -15.37 -9.17
CA GLY A 34 15.90 -16.12 -8.68
C GLY A 34 16.40 -15.64 -7.32
N ALA A 35 17.47 -16.26 -6.85
CA ALA A 35 18.04 -15.97 -5.54
C ALA A 35 18.71 -14.59 -5.50
N SER A 36 18.10 -13.67 -4.79
CA SER A 36 18.58 -12.30 -4.61
C SER A 36 18.91 -11.98 -3.14
N SER A 37 19.09 -13.03 -2.33
CA SER A 37 19.31 -12.90 -0.88
C SER A 37 20.56 -12.10 -0.50
N VAL A 38 21.57 -12.06 -1.37
CA VAL A 38 22.80 -11.29 -1.15
C VAL A 38 22.52 -9.79 -1.09
N LEU A 39 21.60 -9.31 -1.93
CA LEU A 39 21.27 -7.87 -2.02
C LEU A 39 20.05 -7.47 -1.16
N TYR A 40 19.09 -8.39 -0.97
CA TYR A 40 17.77 -8.07 -0.41
C TYR A 40 17.40 -8.89 0.83
N GLY A 41 18.36 -9.67 1.36
CA GLY A 41 18.19 -10.45 2.58
C GLY A 41 17.60 -11.85 2.36
N SER A 42 17.52 -12.61 3.43
CA SER A 42 17.14 -14.04 3.43
C SER A 42 15.73 -14.33 2.90
N SER A 43 14.83 -13.34 2.96
CA SER A 43 13.46 -13.48 2.45
C SER A 43 13.37 -13.45 0.92
N ALA A 44 14.46 -13.17 0.20
CA ALA A 44 14.51 -13.05 -1.26
C ALA A 44 15.00 -14.34 -1.95
N LEU A 45 14.62 -15.52 -1.45
CA LEU A 45 15.04 -16.83 -1.99
C LEU A 45 14.51 -17.07 -3.41
N ASN A 46 13.26 -16.71 -3.69
CA ASN A 46 12.60 -16.95 -4.97
C ASN A 46 12.59 -15.73 -5.88
N GLY A 47 12.99 -14.57 -5.37
CA GLY A 47 13.02 -13.32 -6.08
C GLY A 47 12.52 -12.13 -5.28
N VAL A 48 12.50 -10.96 -5.93
CA VAL A 48 12.11 -9.68 -5.35
C VAL A 48 11.15 -8.96 -6.28
N ILE A 49 10.09 -8.40 -5.71
CA ILE A 49 9.25 -7.40 -6.36
C ILE A 49 9.60 -6.06 -5.72
N ASN A 50 10.19 -5.15 -6.48
CA ASN A 50 10.52 -3.81 -6.04
C ASN A 50 9.58 -2.79 -6.70
N ILE A 51 8.81 -2.10 -5.89
CA ILE A 51 7.85 -1.10 -6.31
C ILE A 51 8.48 0.27 -6.07
N ARG A 52 8.61 1.04 -7.13
CA ARG A 52 9.18 2.39 -7.07
C ARG A 52 8.08 3.42 -7.20
N THR A 53 8.07 4.38 -6.31
CA THR A 53 7.14 5.51 -6.37
C THR A 53 7.64 6.58 -7.31
N LYS A 54 6.70 7.41 -7.80
CA LYS A 54 6.97 8.52 -8.71
C LYS A 54 8.00 9.47 -8.13
N ARG A 55 9.00 9.78 -8.94
CA ARG A 55 10.00 10.80 -8.64
C ARG A 55 9.69 12.08 -9.40
N PRO A 56 10.00 13.25 -8.85
CA PRO A 56 9.80 14.50 -9.54
C PRO A 56 10.59 14.56 -10.84
N GLY A 57 9.90 14.88 -11.93
CA GLY A 57 10.49 15.26 -13.21
C GLY A 57 10.80 16.75 -13.27
N LEU A 58 11.03 17.27 -14.49
CA LEU A 58 11.23 18.69 -14.74
C LEU A 58 9.96 19.50 -14.46
N THR A 59 8.79 18.89 -14.66
CA THR A 59 7.48 19.51 -14.40
C THR A 59 6.80 18.87 -13.19
N PRO A 60 6.16 19.65 -12.32
CA PRO A 60 5.34 19.10 -11.23
C PRO A 60 4.22 18.22 -11.77
N THR A 61 3.95 17.11 -11.10
CA THR A 61 2.86 16.20 -11.44
C THR A 61 1.91 16.06 -10.26
N THR A 62 0.62 16.20 -10.52
CA THR A 62 -0.43 15.97 -9.51
C THR A 62 -1.44 15.01 -10.10
N SER A 63 -1.86 14.02 -9.33
CA SER A 63 -2.94 13.11 -9.68
C SER A 63 -3.94 13.07 -8.53
N ALA A 64 -5.22 13.16 -8.87
CA ALA A 64 -6.32 13.00 -7.94
C ALA A 64 -7.35 12.05 -8.57
N ARG A 65 -7.85 11.10 -7.77
CA ARG A 65 -8.90 10.16 -8.17
C ARG A 65 -9.85 9.98 -7.01
N ALA A 66 -11.15 10.07 -7.29
CA ALA A 66 -12.21 9.63 -6.39
C ALA A 66 -13.00 8.55 -7.09
N TYR A 67 -13.45 7.57 -6.35
CA TYR A 67 -14.22 6.44 -6.90
C TYR A 67 -15.21 5.92 -5.86
N VAL A 68 -16.31 5.39 -6.38
CA VAL A 68 -17.33 4.68 -5.62
C VAL A 68 -17.72 3.45 -6.43
N GLY A 69 -18.03 2.36 -5.75
CA GLY A 69 -18.57 1.16 -6.36
C GLY A 69 -19.55 0.49 -5.41
N VAL A 70 -20.44 -0.31 -5.97
CA VAL A 70 -21.42 -1.10 -5.23
C VAL A 70 -21.23 -2.56 -5.56
N TYR A 71 -21.39 -3.41 -4.57
CA TYR A 71 -21.41 -4.85 -4.76
C TYR A 71 -22.79 -5.28 -5.28
N ASP A 72 -22.79 -6.11 -6.31
CA ASP A 72 -24.02 -6.78 -6.77
C ASP A 72 -24.38 -7.94 -5.84
N HIS A 73 -24.89 -7.56 -4.67
CA HIS A 73 -25.26 -8.46 -3.57
C HIS A 73 -26.56 -7.95 -2.91
N PRO A 74 -27.38 -8.81 -2.31
CA PRO A 74 -28.64 -8.41 -1.68
C PRO A 74 -28.56 -7.28 -0.64
N ALA A 75 -27.41 -7.11 0.03
CA ALA A 75 -27.18 -6.03 0.98
C ALA A 75 -26.86 -4.68 0.32
N HIS A 76 -26.48 -4.67 -0.98
CA HIS A 76 -26.08 -3.47 -1.74
C HIS A 76 -24.99 -2.65 -1.03
N ASP A 77 -24.05 -3.34 -0.40
CA ASP A 77 -22.92 -2.69 0.27
C ASP A 77 -22.03 -1.98 -0.75
N GLU A 78 -21.37 -0.91 -0.30
CA GLU A 78 -20.59 -0.04 -1.16
C GLU A 78 -19.15 0.09 -0.71
N TYR A 79 -18.30 0.50 -1.64
CA TYR A 79 -16.95 0.93 -1.35
C TYR A 79 -16.66 2.27 -2.01
N GLU A 80 -15.84 3.07 -1.38
CA GLU A 80 -15.43 4.38 -1.87
C GLU A 80 -13.97 4.66 -1.54
N GLY A 81 -13.37 5.58 -2.29
CA GLY A 81 -12.01 5.99 -2.00
C GLY A 81 -11.58 7.26 -2.69
N VAL A 82 -10.52 7.82 -2.12
CA VAL A 82 -9.84 9.00 -2.66
C VAL A 82 -8.34 8.71 -2.69
N ASP A 83 -7.75 8.94 -3.85
CA ASP A 83 -6.31 8.87 -4.07
C ASP A 83 -5.79 10.24 -4.48
N LEU A 84 -4.74 10.70 -3.82
CA LEU A 84 -4.02 11.93 -4.18
C LEU A 84 -2.54 11.61 -4.28
N SER A 85 -1.86 12.15 -5.28
CA SER A 85 -0.41 12.13 -5.34
C SER A 85 0.13 13.41 -5.94
N HIS A 86 1.29 13.84 -5.45
CA HIS A 86 2.00 15.01 -5.94
C HIS A 86 3.50 14.74 -5.95
N ALA A 87 4.18 15.19 -7.01
CA ALA A 87 5.63 15.13 -7.13
C ALA A 87 6.15 16.44 -7.72
N ARG A 88 7.15 17.04 -7.08
CA ARG A 88 7.72 18.33 -7.48
C ARG A 88 9.20 18.44 -7.10
N ARG A 89 9.98 19.07 -7.99
CA ARG A 89 11.32 19.56 -7.68
C ARG A 89 11.27 21.01 -7.20
N ILE A 90 11.92 21.30 -6.08
CA ILE A 90 12.03 22.63 -5.48
C ILE A 90 13.52 22.91 -5.23
N GLY A 91 14.15 23.66 -6.14
CA GLY A 91 15.60 23.85 -6.09
C GLY A 91 16.34 22.52 -6.17
N ASN A 92 17.12 22.21 -5.14
CA ASN A 92 17.85 20.96 -5.03
C ASN A 92 17.06 19.83 -4.33
N PHE A 93 15.79 20.04 -4.03
CA PHE A 93 14.95 19.04 -3.38
C PHE A 93 13.98 18.43 -4.37
N ASP A 94 13.95 17.11 -4.39
CA ASP A 94 12.88 16.32 -4.97
C ASP A 94 11.92 15.91 -3.85
N VAL A 95 10.64 16.27 -3.99
CA VAL A 95 9.59 15.95 -3.02
C VAL A 95 8.46 15.25 -3.74
N SER A 96 8.07 14.08 -3.25
CA SER A 96 6.88 13.38 -3.71
C SER A 96 6.11 12.78 -2.55
N GLY A 97 4.79 12.64 -2.73
CA GLY A 97 3.95 12.02 -1.72
C GLY A 97 2.61 11.59 -2.28
N GLY A 98 1.96 10.70 -1.53
CA GLY A 98 0.65 10.16 -1.84
C GLY A 98 -0.21 9.97 -0.58
N LEU A 99 -1.50 10.09 -0.77
CA LEU A 99 -2.55 9.82 0.20
C LEU A 99 -3.57 8.89 -0.44
N ASN A 100 -3.97 7.85 0.28
CA ASN A 100 -5.14 7.04 -0.04
C ASN A 100 -6.06 6.98 1.18
N LEU A 101 -7.31 7.33 0.96
CA LEU A 101 -8.41 7.07 1.87
C LEU A 101 -9.32 6.04 1.22
N PHE A 102 -9.68 5.00 1.95
CA PHE A 102 -10.51 3.91 1.44
C PHE A 102 -11.48 3.45 2.51
N SER A 103 -12.72 3.27 2.10
CA SER A 103 -13.82 2.78 2.91
C SER A 103 -14.56 1.72 2.13
N ASP A 104 -14.76 0.57 2.71
CA ASP A 104 -15.42 -0.58 2.12
C ASP A 104 -16.30 -1.23 3.20
N ASP A 105 -17.60 -1.34 2.94
CA ASP A 105 -18.53 -1.96 3.84
C ASP A 105 -18.56 -3.49 3.67
N GLY A 106 -17.85 -3.97 2.64
CA GLY A 106 -17.72 -5.40 2.34
C GLY A 106 -18.97 -6.00 1.69
N TYR A 107 -18.78 -7.10 0.99
CA TYR A 107 -19.88 -7.87 0.40
C TYR A 107 -20.32 -9.04 1.29
N ARG A 108 -19.71 -9.16 2.48
CA ARG A 108 -19.98 -10.20 3.47
C ARG A 108 -20.50 -9.58 4.74
N GLU A 109 -21.43 -10.27 5.40
CA GLU A 109 -21.95 -9.85 6.68
C GLU A 109 -20.82 -9.62 7.70
N GLN A 110 -20.78 -8.44 8.32
CA GLN A 110 -19.74 -8.00 9.26
C GLN A 110 -18.33 -7.81 8.65
N GLY A 111 -18.18 -7.93 7.32
CA GLY A 111 -16.97 -7.55 6.61
C GLY A 111 -16.86 -6.02 6.52
N TYR A 112 -15.68 -5.46 6.64
CA TYR A 112 -15.41 -4.08 6.33
C TYR A 112 -13.91 -3.83 6.21
N ASN A 113 -13.53 -2.75 5.49
CA ASN A 113 -12.16 -2.25 5.45
C ASN A 113 -12.18 -0.72 5.50
N ARG A 114 -11.42 -0.14 6.41
CA ARG A 114 -11.20 1.31 6.53
C ARG A 114 -9.70 1.54 6.53
N ARG A 115 -9.20 2.26 5.56
CA ARG A 115 -7.77 2.45 5.35
C ARG A 115 -7.40 3.91 5.14
N LEU A 116 -6.37 4.35 5.86
CA LEU A 116 -5.61 5.55 5.59
C LEU A 116 -4.17 5.13 5.27
N ARG A 117 -3.67 5.52 4.12
CA ARG A 117 -2.27 5.36 3.75
C ARG A 117 -1.68 6.71 3.37
N LEU A 118 -0.51 6.98 3.93
CA LEU A 118 0.32 8.14 3.62
C LEU A 118 1.71 7.65 3.25
N GLY A 119 2.31 8.21 2.22
CA GLY A 119 3.68 7.90 1.85
C GLY A 119 4.35 9.09 1.22
N GLY A 120 5.66 9.15 1.31
CA GLY A 120 6.40 10.21 0.66
C GLY A 120 7.89 9.99 0.64
N ASN A 121 8.52 10.72 -0.28
CA ASN A 121 9.96 10.75 -0.51
C ASN A 121 10.44 12.18 -0.53
N ILE A 122 11.57 12.44 0.11
CA ILE A 122 12.31 13.69 0.02
C ILE A 122 13.74 13.33 -0.32
N THR A 123 14.28 13.88 -1.42
CA THR A 123 15.69 13.69 -1.82
C THR A 123 16.33 15.04 -2.00
N TYR A 124 17.44 15.28 -1.32
CA TYR A 124 18.30 16.45 -1.50
C TYR A 124 19.48 16.10 -2.39
N HIS A 125 19.67 16.88 -3.45
CA HIS A 125 20.79 16.78 -4.37
C HIS A 125 21.88 17.79 -3.99
N HIS A 126 22.94 17.30 -3.35
CA HIS A 126 24.07 18.14 -2.96
C HIS A 126 25.06 18.22 -4.14
N PRO A 127 25.25 19.39 -4.74
CA PRO A 127 26.24 19.56 -5.82
C PRO A 127 27.65 19.47 -5.25
N MET A 128 28.45 18.58 -5.82
CA MET A 128 29.86 18.43 -5.51
C MET A 128 30.75 19.04 -6.64
N LYS A 129 32.04 19.20 -6.35
CA LYS A 129 33.01 19.55 -7.36
C LYS A 129 33.01 18.53 -8.51
N GLU A 130 33.43 18.96 -9.72
CA GLU A 130 33.48 18.12 -10.92
C GLU A 130 32.11 17.63 -11.45
N GLY A 131 31.02 18.34 -11.14
CA GLY A 131 29.69 17.97 -11.65
C GLY A 131 29.08 16.70 -11.00
N LYS A 132 29.73 16.17 -9.97
CA LYS A 132 29.19 15.04 -9.20
C LYS A 132 28.05 15.50 -8.30
N LEU A 133 27.08 14.62 -8.06
CA LEU A 133 25.96 14.83 -7.14
C LEU A 133 26.02 13.81 -6.02
N LEU A 134 25.86 14.27 -4.80
CA LEU A 134 25.62 13.40 -3.64
C LEU A 134 24.17 13.56 -3.22
N ASN A 135 23.45 12.45 -3.16
CA ASN A 135 22.01 12.44 -2.88
C ASN A 135 21.74 11.94 -1.46
N TYR A 136 20.98 12.71 -0.70
CA TYR A 136 20.44 12.33 0.59
C TYR A 136 18.95 12.14 0.46
N GLY A 137 18.44 10.96 0.78
CA GLY A 137 17.01 10.65 0.67
C GLY A 137 16.40 10.21 1.98
N PHE A 138 15.14 10.58 2.18
CA PHE A 138 14.30 10.10 3.26
C PHE A 138 12.97 9.63 2.69
N ASN A 139 12.58 8.39 3.04
CA ASN A 139 11.31 7.78 2.64
C ASN A 139 10.50 7.49 3.89
N PHE A 140 9.20 7.69 3.82
CA PHE A 140 8.29 7.23 4.86
C PHE A 140 7.03 6.61 4.25
N ASN A 141 6.48 5.62 4.95
CA ASN A 141 5.16 5.05 4.67
C ASN A 141 4.43 4.85 5.98
N TYR A 142 3.19 5.28 6.01
CA TYR A 142 2.28 5.10 7.13
C TYR A 142 1.00 4.42 6.64
N LEU A 143 0.58 3.40 7.35
CA LEU A 143 -0.66 2.67 7.10
C LEU A 143 -1.43 2.56 8.41
N ALA A 144 -2.65 3.10 8.43
CA ALA A 144 -3.67 2.80 9.42
C ALA A 144 -4.77 2.01 8.71
N ASP A 145 -4.90 0.75 9.06
CA ASP A 145 -5.82 -0.19 8.43
C ASP A 145 -6.67 -0.87 9.50
N LYS A 146 -7.97 -0.76 9.37
CA LYS A 146 -8.94 -1.40 10.26
C LYS A 146 -9.91 -2.20 9.42
N TYR A 147 -9.88 -3.50 9.56
CA TYR A 147 -10.70 -4.40 8.77
C TYR A 147 -11.28 -5.54 9.61
N ALA A 148 -12.33 -6.11 9.11
CA ALA A 148 -12.88 -7.36 9.59
C ALA A 148 -13.27 -8.24 8.41
N ASP A 149 -12.98 -9.51 8.54
CA ASP A 149 -13.39 -10.55 7.59
C ASP A 149 -13.47 -11.88 8.35
N PHE A 150 -14.05 -12.90 7.74
CA PHE A 150 -14.10 -14.25 8.28
C PHE A 150 -13.65 -15.28 7.25
N PHE A 151 -12.98 -16.33 7.71
CA PHE A 151 -12.50 -17.44 6.86
C PHE A 151 -13.44 -18.63 6.83
N ILE A 152 -14.32 -18.76 7.85
CA ILE A 152 -15.24 -19.88 8.00
C ILE A 152 -16.67 -19.36 7.92
N TRP A 153 -17.34 -19.70 6.84
CA TRP A 153 -18.73 -19.37 6.61
C TRP A 153 -19.68 -20.35 7.30
N ARG A 154 -20.94 -19.95 7.45
CA ARG A 154 -21.97 -20.70 8.19
C ARG A 154 -22.29 -22.04 7.51
N SER A 155 -22.45 -22.04 6.20
CA SER A 155 -22.73 -23.23 5.40
C SER A 155 -22.30 -23.02 3.93
N PRO A 156 -22.23 -24.07 3.12
CA PRO A 156 -21.98 -23.94 1.68
C PRO A 156 -23.01 -23.10 0.91
N VAL A 157 -24.20 -22.90 1.49
CA VAL A 157 -25.26 -22.08 0.91
C VAL A 157 -25.22 -20.65 1.43
N GLU A 158 -24.81 -20.48 2.70
CA GLU A 158 -24.73 -19.17 3.39
C GLU A 158 -23.28 -18.68 3.45
N ILE A 159 -22.65 -18.54 2.29
CA ILE A 159 -21.22 -18.20 2.13
C ILE A 159 -20.88 -16.77 2.53
N TYR A 160 -21.87 -15.89 2.61
CA TYR A 160 -21.68 -14.49 3.00
C TYR A 160 -21.82 -14.24 4.51
N GLN A 161 -22.21 -15.28 5.27
CA GLN A 161 -22.42 -15.20 6.71
C GLN A 161 -21.32 -15.93 7.47
N PRO A 162 -20.82 -15.34 8.58
CA PRO A 162 -19.84 -16.00 9.43
C PRO A 162 -20.46 -17.21 10.15
N SER A 163 -19.62 -18.21 10.43
CA SER A 163 -20.04 -19.32 11.29
C SER A 163 -20.37 -18.84 12.71
N SER A 164 -21.20 -19.58 13.45
CA SER A 164 -21.51 -19.28 14.85
C SER A 164 -20.25 -19.21 15.74
N ILE A 165 -19.23 -19.98 15.41
CA ILE A 165 -17.94 -20.01 16.11
C ILE A 165 -17.17 -18.69 15.91
N ALA A 166 -17.20 -18.11 14.71
CA ALA A 166 -16.54 -16.84 14.42
C ALA A 166 -17.14 -15.66 15.22
N ASN A 167 -18.43 -15.73 15.55
CA ASN A 167 -19.12 -14.72 16.36
C ASN A 167 -18.82 -14.79 17.87
N MET A 168 -18.34 -15.93 18.37
CA MET A 168 -18.02 -16.07 19.80
C MET A 168 -16.75 -15.28 20.20
N GLY A 169 -15.81 -15.07 19.31
CA GLY A 169 -14.59 -14.30 19.57
C GLY A 169 -14.77 -12.78 19.69
N ARG A 170 -15.92 -12.24 19.29
CA ARG A 170 -16.20 -10.79 19.28
C ARG A 170 -16.98 -10.28 20.49
N LYS A 171 -17.52 -11.15 21.34
CA LYS A 171 -18.29 -10.75 22.54
C LYS A 171 -17.44 -10.46 23.79
N GLY A 172 -16.12 -10.43 23.64
CA GLY A 172 -15.20 -10.30 24.76
C GLY A 172 -14.26 -9.10 24.69
N ASN A 173 -14.72 -7.92 24.23
CA ASN A 173 -14.02 -6.64 24.46
C ASN A 173 -15.04 -5.51 24.61
#